data_41d69d69ce3df2e0f29a4c1fa3f106ef
#
_entry.id   41d69d69ce3df2e0f29a4c1fa3f106ef
#
_cell.length_a   1.000
_cell.length_b   1.000
_cell.length_c   1.000
_cell.angle_alpha   90.00
_cell.angle_beta   90.00
_cell.angle_gamma   90.00
#
_symmetry.space_group_name_H-M   'P 1'
#
loop_
_entity.id
_entity.type
_entity.pdbx_description
1 polymer ?
#
loop_
_entity_poly.entity_id
_entity_poly.type
_entity_poly.pdbx_seq_one_letter_code
_entity_poly.pdbx_strand_id
1 'polypeptide(L)'
;MELAGKKVCIVVENLPVPFDRRVWQESLALKEAGAEVTVICPQTKTYPLPYEELEGIKIYRHPLPEANRSIEYIKEYLGALYHETRLLFKVFRKQGVQDVIHACNPPDLIFIAAAPFYFFTRCKFLFDHHDINPELWIAKFGKKGLGYRAMLLVERLTYHFAKHAIVTNESYKEIAMRRGKKREEDVTIVRSGPNISKLKVGPAKPEVKKGFKYLVGYIGVMGSRKV
;
A
#
# COMPACT_ATOMS: atom_id res chain seq x y z
N MET A 1 17.22 9.04 -17.98
CA MET A 1 16.12 8.59 -17.10
C MET A 1 16.38 9.15 -15.71
N GLU A 2 15.38 9.76 -15.12
CA GLU A 2 15.50 10.56 -13.89
C GLU A 2 15.90 9.73 -12.65
N LEU A 3 15.53 8.45 -12.62
CA LEU A 3 15.82 7.53 -11.52
C LEU A 3 16.84 6.43 -11.88
N ALA A 4 17.68 6.66 -12.90
CA ALA A 4 18.67 5.67 -13.32
C ALA A 4 19.57 5.24 -12.16
N GLY A 5 19.64 3.92 -11.90
CA GLY A 5 20.48 3.32 -10.84
C GLY A 5 19.91 3.47 -9.42
N LYS A 6 18.71 4.07 -9.25
CA LYS A 6 18.03 4.12 -7.95
C LYS A 6 17.34 2.81 -7.65
N LYS A 7 17.44 2.35 -6.40
CA LYS A 7 16.82 1.12 -5.92
C LYS A 7 15.65 1.44 -5.01
N VAL A 8 14.46 0.96 -5.40
CA VAL A 8 13.21 1.18 -4.65
C VAL A 8 12.63 -0.17 -4.23
N CYS A 9 12.44 -0.35 -2.93
CA CYS A 9 11.75 -1.51 -2.39
C CYS A 9 10.36 -1.11 -1.90
N ILE A 10 9.31 -1.57 -2.59
CA ILE A 10 7.93 -1.35 -2.19
C ILE A 10 7.49 -2.49 -1.28
N VAL A 11 6.82 -2.17 -0.17
CA VAL A 11 6.29 -3.14 0.78
C VAL A 11 4.80 -2.93 0.93
N VAL A 12 4.02 -3.99 0.69
CA VAL A 12 2.57 -4.02 0.83
C VAL A 12 2.13 -5.33 1.48
N GLU A 13 1.34 -5.26 2.57
CA GLU A 13 0.96 -6.45 3.34
C GLU A 13 -0.32 -7.10 2.86
N ASN A 14 -1.31 -6.30 2.43
CA ASN A 14 -2.70 -6.76 2.30
C ASN A 14 -3.03 -7.43 0.96
N LEU A 15 -2.34 -7.08 -0.13
CA LEU A 15 -2.65 -7.59 -1.46
C LEU A 15 -1.39 -8.02 -2.21
N PRO A 16 -1.47 -9.14 -2.97
CA PRO A 16 -0.35 -9.57 -3.81
C PRO A 16 -0.21 -8.68 -5.05
N VAL A 17 1.03 -8.51 -5.50
CA VAL A 17 1.32 -7.87 -6.79
C VAL A 17 1.45 -8.97 -7.85
N PRO A 18 0.90 -8.78 -9.07
CA PRO A 18 0.32 -7.56 -9.68
C PRO A 18 -1.19 -7.35 -9.45
N PHE A 19 -1.84 -8.11 -8.57
CA PHE A 19 -3.28 -7.95 -8.28
C PHE A 19 -3.60 -6.58 -7.66
N ASP A 20 -2.73 -6.08 -6.78
CA ASP A 20 -2.78 -4.70 -6.32
C ASP A 20 -2.41 -3.76 -7.48
N ARG A 21 -3.43 -3.19 -8.08
CA ARG A 21 -3.28 -2.35 -9.29
C ARG A 21 -2.51 -1.07 -9.02
N ARG A 22 -2.67 -0.48 -7.81
CA ARG A 22 -1.98 0.76 -7.47
C ARG A 22 -0.48 0.51 -7.35
N VAL A 23 -0.09 -0.44 -6.50
CA VAL A 23 1.30 -0.82 -6.30
C VAL A 23 1.94 -1.28 -7.61
N TRP A 24 1.20 -2.02 -8.43
CA TRP A 24 1.69 -2.46 -9.74
C TRP A 24 1.96 -1.31 -10.70
N GLN A 25 1.03 -0.34 -10.80
CA GLN A 25 1.20 0.84 -11.65
C GLN A 25 2.36 1.72 -11.18
N GLU A 26 2.51 1.92 -9.88
CA GLU A 26 3.63 2.64 -9.28
C GLU A 26 4.97 1.94 -9.56
N SER A 27 5.01 0.61 -9.43
CA SER A 27 6.18 -0.20 -9.76
C SER A 27 6.60 -0.04 -11.22
N LEU A 28 5.64 -0.08 -12.14
CA LEU A 28 5.90 0.10 -13.58
C LEU A 28 6.39 1.52 -13.88
N ALA A 29 5.77 2.54 -13.30
CA ALA A 29 6.16 3.93 -13.49
C ALA A 29 7.58 4.21 -12.96
N LEU A 30 7.93 3.68 -11.78
CA LEU A 30 9.28 3.79 -11.22
C LEU A 30 10.31 3.09 -12.12
N LYS A 31 10.00 1.91 -12.63
CA LYS A 31 10.86 1.19 -13.58
C LYS A 31 11.03 1.97 -14.88
N GLU A 32 9.95 2.52 -15.43
CA GLU A 32 9.97 3.34 -16.65
C GLU A 32 10.84 4.59 -16.46
N ALA A 33 10.84 5.18 -15.25
CA ALA A 33 11.73 6.26 -14.87
C ALA A 33 13.21 5.82 -14.69
N GLY A 34 13.50 4.52 -14.74
CA GLY A 34 14.85 3.95 -14.68
C GLY A 34 15.27 3.36 -13.34
N ALA A 35 14.37 3.25 -12.37
CA ALA A 35 14.67 2.63 -11.09
C ALA A 35 14.73 1.10 -11.17
N GLU A 36 15.56 0.47 -10.33
CA GLU A 36 15.49 -0.94 -10.00
C GLU A 36 14.41 -1.14 -8.93
N VAL A 37 13.32 -1.82 -9.30
CA VAL A 37 12.16 -1.98 -8.42
C VAL A 37 12.08 -3.39 -7.87
N THR A 38 11.92 -3.50 -6.57
CA THR A 38 11.61 -4.72 -5.85
C THR A 38 10.32 -4.54 -5.07
N VAL A 39 9.44 -5.56 -5.07
CA VAL A 39 8.19 -5.55 -4.31
C VAL A 39 8.21 -6.68 -3.28
N ILE A 40 7.81 -6.40 -2.05
CA ILE A 40 7.52 -7.37 -1.00
C ILE A 40 6.01 -7.34 -0.77
N CYS A 41 5.33 -8.49 -0.92
CA CYS A 41 3.88 -8.58 -0.81
C CYS A 41 3.44 -9.96 -0.29
N PRO A 42 2.16 -10.17 0.05
CA PRO A 42 1.69 -11.48 0.49
C PRO A 42 1.64 -12.50 -0.64
N GLN A 43 1.77 -13.75 -0.25
CA GLN A 43 1.55 -14.92 -1.07
C GLN A 43 0.07 -15.32 -0.99
N THR A 44 -0.52 -15.71 -2.10
CA THR A 44 -1.91 -16.19 -2.17
C THR A 44 -2.01 -17.43 -3.03
N LYS A 45 -3.20 -18.07 -3.06
CA LYS A 45 -3.45 -19.22 -3.94
C LYS A 45 -3.26 -18.89 -5.42
N THR A 46 -3.58 -17.66 -5.82
CA THR A 46 -3.40 -17.18 -7.20
C THR A 46 -1.93 -16.85 -7.50
N TYR A 47 -1.18 -16.42 -6.50
CA TYR A 47 0.23 -16.04 -6.61
C TYR A 47 1.07 -16.84 -5.61
N PRO A 48 1.28 -18.16 -5.86
CA PRO A 48 1.88 -19.08 -4.89
C PRO A 48 3.41 -19.02 -4.83
N LEU A 49 4.06 -18.43 -5.83
CA LEU A 49 5.52 -18.42 -5.89
C LEU A 49 6.13 -17.45 -4.86
N PRO A 50 7.09 -17.88 -4.02
CA PRO A 50 7.73 -17.02 -3.03
C PRO A 50 8.66 -15.97 -3.66
N TYR A 51 9.01 -16.14 -4.92
CA TYR A 51 9.78 -15.20 -5.73
C TYR A 51 9.43 -15.38 -7.21
N GLU A 52 9.26 -14.27 -7.88
CA GLU A 52 9.22 -14.22 -9.35
C GLU A 52 9.71 -12.84 -9.83
N GLU A 53 9.98 -12.75 -11.12
CA GLU A 53 10.29 -11.50 -11.79
C GLU A 53 9.29 -11.30 -12.93
N LEU A 54 8.53 -10.21 -12.86
CA LEU A 54 7.54 -9.84 -13.88
C LEU A 54 7.87 -8.46 -14.43
N GLU A 55 7.94 -8.36 -15.72
CA GLU A 55 8.29 -7.10 -16.41
C GLU A 55 9.57 -6.44 -15.85
N GLY A 56 10.54 -7.22 -15.37
CA GLY A 56 11.79 -6.74 -14.77
C GLY A 56 11.64 -6.18 -13.35
N ILE A 57 10.48 -6.39 -12.72
CA ILE A 57 10.22 -6.07 -11.32
C ILE A 57 10.40 -7.35 -10.50
N LYS A 58 11.25 -7.31 -9.48
CA LYS A 58 11.52 -8.44 -8.59
C LYS A 58 10.48 -8.50 -7.48
N ILE A 59 9.73 -9.60 -7.39
CA ILE A 59 8.63 -9.75 -6.44
C ILE A 59 8.98 -10.85 -5.44
N TYR A 60 9.05 -10.50 -4.17
CA TYR A 60 9.21 -11.43 -3.05
C TYR A 60 7.91 -11.54 -2.28
N ARG A 61 7.46 -12.78 -2.04
CA ARG A 61 6.19 -13.00 -1.32
C ARG A 61 6.42 -13.74 -0.01
N HIS A 62 5.65 -13.37 0.99
CA HIS A 62 5.60 -14.03 2.28
C HIS A 62 4.24 -14.69 2.52
N PRO A 63 4.18 -15.77 3.32
CA PRO A 63 2.90 -16.33 3.72
C PRO A 63 2.12 -15.32 4.55
N LEU A 64 0.82 -15.23 4.29
CA LEU A 64 -0.13 -14.45 5.07
C LEU A 64 -1.28 -15.40 5.46
N PRO A 65 -1.31 -15.92 6.70
CA PRO A 65 -2.41 -16.74 7.18
C PRO A 65 -3.68 -15.89 7.31
N GLU A 66 -4.81 -16.39 6.82
CA GLU A 66 -6.09 -15.72 6.93
C GLU A 66 -6.59 -15.76 8.39
N ALA A 67 -6.79 -14.60 9.01
CA ALA A 67 -7.35 -14.48 10.35
C ALA A 67 -8.88 -14.54 10.32
N ASN A 68 -9.45 -15.43 11.13
CA ASN A 68 -10.91 -15.58 11.30
C ASN A 68 -11.43 -15.01 12.62
N ARG A 69 -10.57 -14.71 13.58
CA ARG A 69 -10.90 -14.22 14.93
C ARG A 69 -10.07 -13.02 15.32
N SER A 70 -10.60 -12.16 16.20
CA SER A 70 -9.96 -10.89 16.59
C SER A 70 -8.52 -11.06 17.15
N ILE A 71 -8.23 -12.13 17.89
CA ILE A 71 -6.88 -12.41 18.40
C ILE A 71 -5.95 -12.87 17.28
N GLU A 72 -6.48 -13.53 16.26
CA GLU A 72 -5.71 -13.99 15.10
C GLU A 72 -5.23 -12.82 14.25
N TYR A 73 -5.98 -11.70 14.20
CA TYR A 73 -5.52 -10.47 13.53
C TYR A 73 -4.22 -9.92 14.11
N ILE A 74 -4.07 -9.94 15.44
CA ILE A 74 -2.82 -9.47 16.08
C ILE A 74 -1.64 -10.39 15.69
N LYS A 75 -1.87 -11.70 15.69
CA LYS A 75 -0.85 -12.68 15.27
C LYS A 75 -0.51 -12.54 13.78
N GLU A 76 -1.52 -12.32 12.95
CA GLU A 76 -1.35 -12.06 11.51
C GLU A 76 -0.48 -10.83 11.29
N TYR A 77 -0.82 -9.70 11.93
CA TYR A 77 -0.04 -8.46 11.85
C TYR A 77 1.41 -8.62 12.30
N LEU A 78 1.64 -9.27 13.45
CA LEU A 78 2.99 -9.51 13.95
C LEU A 78 3.76 -10.49 13.04
N GLY A 79 3.07 -11.50 12.51
CA GLY A 79 3.62 -12.44 11.56
C GLY A 79 4.01 -11.76 10.25
N ALA A 80 3.14 -10.93 9.69
CA ALA A 80 3.42 -10.16 8.48
C ALA A 80 4.63 -9.23 8.69
N LEU A 81 4.64 -8.46 9.77
CA LEU A 81 5.73 -7.57 10.13
C LEU A 81 7.08 -8.31 10.25
N TYR A 82 7.08 -9.49 10.86
CA TYR A 82 8.25 -10.35 10.93
C TYR A 82 8.72 -10.80 9.55
N HIS A 83 7.81 -11.29 8.72
CA HIS A 83 8.13 -11.76 7.37
C HIS A 83 8.62 -10.62 6.46
N GLU A 84 7.98 -9.47 6.52
CA GLU A 84 8.38 -8.26 5.77
C GLU A 84 9.78 -7.80 6.18
N THR A 85 10.04 -7.71 7.50
CA THR A 85 11.38 -7.37 8.02
C THR A 85 12.43 -8.36 7.52
N ARG A 86 12.14 -9.67 7.59
CA ARG A 86 13.04 -10.72 7.10
C ARG A 86 13.29 -10.62 5.60
N LEU A 87 12.26 -10.31 4.81
CA LEU A 87 12.40 -10.13 3.36
C LEU A 87 13.15 -8.83 3.04
N LEU A 88 12.95 -7.75 3.75
CA LEU A 88 13.75 -6.55 3.63
C LEU A 88 15.23 -6.84 3.87
N PHE A 89 15.60 -7.56 4.94
CA PHE A 89 16.98 -8.01 5.16
C PHE A 89 17.51 -8.85 4.00
N LYS A 90 16.70 -9.75 3.45
CA LYS A 90 17.08 -10.55 2.28
C LYS A 90 17.33 -9.70 1.04
N VAL A 91 16.48 -8.69 0.78
CA VAL A 91 16.62 -7.75 -0.33
C VAL A 91 17.90 -6.93 -0.17
N PHE A 92 18.12 -6.31 0.99
CA PHE A 92 19.31 -5.53 1.27
C PHE A 92 20.61 -6.35 1.15
N ARG A 93 20.60 -7.60 1.62
CA ARG A 93 21.74 -8.50 1.49
C ARG A 93 22.04 -8.93 0.05
N LYS A 94 20.98 -9.20 -0.75
CA LYS A 94 21.14 -9.71 -2.13
C LYS A 94 21.34 -8.61 -3.18
N GLN A 95 20.71 -7.45 -2.97
CA GLN A 95 20.66 -6.39 -3.97
C GLN A 95 21.41 -5.13 -3.53
N GLY A 96 21.93 -5.12 -2.29
CA GLY A 96 22.56 -3.95 -1.67
C GLY A 96 21.57 -2.99 -1.03
N VAL A 97 22.10 -1.88 -0.56
CA VAL A 97 21.30 -0.82 0.09
C VAL A 97 20.29 -0.26 -0.89
N GLN A 98 19.03 -0.16 -0.44
CA GLN A 98 17.96 0.48 -1.19
C GLN A 98 18.01 2.00 -0.96
N ASP A 99 17.72 2.81 -1.99
CA ASP A 99 17.59 4.26 -1.84
C ASP A 99 16.30 4.62 -1.10
N VAL A 100 15.22 3.86 -1.35
CA VAL A 100 13.89 4.10 -0.78
C VAL A 100 13.23 2.78 -0.38
N ILE A 101 12.66 2.75 0.83
CA ILE A 101 11.59 1.82 1.21
C ILE A 101 10.27 2.58 1.08
N HIS A 102 9.45 2.16 0.14
CA HIS A 102 8.12 2.69 -0.12
C HIS A 102 7.11 1.73 0.52
N ALA A 103 6.52 2.12 1.64
CA ALA A 103 5.62 1.28 2.41
C ALA A 103 4.17 1.74 2.30
N CYS A 104 3.32 0.80 1.88
CA CYS A 104 1.88 1.00 1.71
C CYS A 104 1.13 0.49 2.93
N ASN A 105 0.19 1.27 3.47
CA ASN A 105 -0.69 0.79 4.52
C ASN A 105 -1.98 0.14 3.95
N PRO A 106 -2.73 -0.68 4.71
CA PRO A 106 -2.39 -1.21 6.02
C PRO A 106 -1.24 -2.21 5.98
N PRO A 107 -0.49 -2.44 7.10
CA PRO A 107 -0.65 -1.84 8.41
C PRO A 107 0.18 -0.56 8.59
N ASP A 108 -0.29 0.36 9.45
CA ASP A 108 0.50 1.55 9.78
C ASP A 108 1.78 1.22 10.57
N LEU A 109 1.87 0.04 11.19
CA LEU A 109 3.08 -0.44 11.92
C LEU A 109 4.26 -0.79 11.00
N ILE A 110 4.09 -0.72 9.69
CA ILE A 110 5.11 -1.09 8.71
C ILE A 110 6.40 -0.26 8.86
N PHE A 111 6.33 0.94 9.46
CA PHE A 111 7.52 1.71 9.78
C PHE A 111 8.49 0.97 10.69
N ILE A 112 8.02 0.03 11.53
CA ILE A 112 8.87 -0.79 12.41
C ILE A 112 9.74 -1.73 11.58
N ALA A 113 9.18 -2.32 10.51
CA ALA A 113 9.95 -3.16 9.58
C ALA A 113 11.02 -2.35 8.83
N ALA A 114 10.72 -1.11 8.49
CA ALA A 114 11.64 -0.21 7.80
C ALA A 114 12.69 0.43 8.72
N ALA A 115 12.41 0.55 10.02
CA ALA A 115 13.23 1.28 10.98
C ALA A 115 14.71 0.86 11.01
N PRO A 116 15.10 -0.44 11.03
CA PRO A 116 16.50 -0.84 11.02
C PRO A 116 17.26 -0.27 9.81
N PHE A 117 16.62 -0.25 8.64
CA PHE A 117 17.24 0.22 7.40
C PHE A 117 17.33 1.74 7.37
N TYR A 118 16.31 2.43 7.84
CA TYR A 118 16.28 3.87 7.95
C TYR A 118 17.37 4.40 8.89
N PHE A 119 17.56 3.76 10.06
CA PHE A 119 18.51 4.23 11.06
C PHE A 119 19.98 3.84 10.74
N PHE A 120 20.20 2.66 10.14
CA PHE A 120 21.56 2.13 9.94
C PHE A 120 22.07 2.28 8.50
N THR A 121 21.24 2.79 7.58
CA THR A 121 21.66 3.03 6.19
C THR A 121 21.25 4.44 5.75
N ARG A 122 21.51 4.78 4.48
CA ARG A 122 21.02 6.02 3.86
C ARG A 122 19.65 5.86 3.21
N CYS A 123 18.97 4.75 3.45
CA CYS A 123 17.64 4.45 2.90
C CYS A 123 16.61 5.45 3.41
N LYS A 124 15.79 5.99 2.53
CA LYS A 124 14.68 6.87 2.90
C LYS A 124 13.41 6.04 3.07
N PHE A 125 12.61 6.39 4.07
CA PHE A 125 11.29 5.80 4.27
C PHE A 125 10.22 6.72 3.67
N LEU A 126 9.44 6.18 2.72
CA LEU A 126 8.31 6.83 2.10
C LEU A 126 7.04 6.08 2.51
N PHE A 127 6.04 6.81 2.99
CA PHE A 127 4.76 6.25 3.42
C PHE A 127 3.67 6.54 2.38
N ASP A 128 3.09 5.49 1.81
CA ASP A 128 1.95 5.58 0.91
C ASP A 128 0.66 5.23 1.66
N HIS A 129 -0.14 6.24 1.93
CA HIS A 129 -1.32 6.18 2.77
C HIS A 129 -2.57 5.84 1.94
N HIS A 130 -2.91 4.54 1.88
CA HIS A 130 -4.05 4.02 1.13
C HIS A 130 -5.34 4.04 1.94
N ASP A 131 -5.27 3.67 3.23
CA ASP A 131 -6.43 3.47 4.10
C ASP A 131 -6.32 4.28 5.40
N ILE A 132 -7.42 4.92 5.81
CA ILE A 132 -7.50 5.66 7.06
C ILE A 132 -7.92 4.69 8.18
N ASN A 133 -6.95 4.00 8.78
CA ASN A 133 -7.18 2.96 9.77
C ASN A 133 -7.95 3.41 11.02
N PRO A 134 -7.78 4.64 11.56
CA PRO A 134 -8.62 5.14 12.66
C PRO A 134 -10.11 5.19 12.29
N GLU A 135 -10.47 5.63 11.09
CA GLU A 135 -11.85 5.68 10.60
C GLU A 135 -12.40 4.28 10.32
N LEU A 136 -11.58 3.38 9.78
CA LEU A 136 -11.95 1.97 9.61
C LEU A 136 -12.23 1.30 10.97
N TRP A 137 -11.48 1.64 12.01
CA TRP A 137 -11.78 1.19 13.39
C TRP A 137 -13.17 1.62 13.85
N ILE A 138 -13.53 2.90 13.64
CA ILE A 138 -14.86 3.40 14.00
C ILE A 138 -15.94 2.68 13.20
N ALA A 139 -15.73 2.51 11.89
CA ALA A 139 -16.67 1.81 11.02
C ALA A 139 -16.90 0.34 11.44
N LYS A 140 -15.87 -0.31 12.00
CA LYS A 140 -15.93 -1.72 12.42
C LYS A 140 -16.48 -1.90 13.83
N PHE A 141 -16.12 -1.03 14.78
CA PHE A 141 -16.40 -1.20 16.20
C PHE A 141 -17.37 -0.17 16.79
N GLY A 142 -17.79 0.82 16.00
CA GLY A 142 -18.83 1.81 16.38
C GLY A 142 -18.42 2.83 17.43
N LYS A 143 -17.17 2.80 17.94
CA LYS A 143 -16.75 3.67 19.06
C LYS A 143 -15.29 4.12 19.03
N LYS A 144 -15.05 5.31 19.61
CA LYS A 144 -13.71 5.86 19.81
C LYS A 144 -13.18 5.44 21.18
N GLY A 145 -12.63 4.21 21.27
CA GLY A 145 -12.01 3.66 22.49
C GLY A 145 -10.48 3.71 22.45
N LEU A 146 -9.84 2.91 23.32
CA LEU A 146 -8.38 2.79 23.39
C LEU A 146 -7.77 2.34 22.04
N GLY A 147 -8.42 1.41 21.33
CA GLY A 147 -7.97 0.96 20.02
C GLY A 147 -7.93 2.08 18.98
N TYR A 148 -8.95 2.95 18.94
CA TYR A 148 -8.94 4.13 18.08
C TYR A 148 -7.75 5.07 18.39
N ARG A 149 -7.48 5.31 19.71
CA ARG A 149 -6.34 6.12 20.12
C ARG A 149 -5.00 5.48 19.74
N ALA A 150 -4.91 4.15 19.85
CA ALA A 150 -3.74 3.41 19.40
C ALA A 150 -3.52 3.56 17.89
N MET A 151 -4.59 3.44 17.06
CA MET A 151 -4.49 3.65 15.62
C MET A 151 -4.03 5.07 15.28
N LEU A 152 -4.55 6.11 15.95
CA LEU A 152 -4.09 7.48 15.77
C LEU A 152 -2.61 7.68 16.13
N LEU A 153 -2.15 7.03 17.22
CA LEU A 153 -0.74 7.10 17.61
C LEU A 153 0.15 6.43 16.57
N VAL A 154 -0.23 5.24 16.12
CA VAL A 154 0.54 4.48 15.12
C VAL A 154 0.58 5.23 13.79
N GLU A 155 -0.55 5.76 13.30
CA GLU A 155 -0.62 6.61 12.11
C GLU A 155 0.35 7.80 12.24
N ARG A 156 0.31 8.50 13.38
CA ARG A 156 1.19 9.65 13.63
C ARG A 156 2.67 9.27 13.66
N LEU A 157 3.01 8.13 14.27
CA LEU A 157 4.39 7.63 14.30
C LEU A 157 4.86 7.28 12.89
N THR A 158 4.04 6.62 12.08
CA THR A 158 4.37 6.30 10.68
C THR A 158 4.68 7.56 9.87
N TYR A 159 3.83 8.57 9.97
CA TYR A 159 4.11 9.86 9.35
C TYR A 159 5.38 10.53 9.88
N HIS A 160 5.63 10.44 11.19
CA HIS A 160 6.84 11.01 11.80
C HIS A 160 8.12 10.40 11.24
N PHE A 161 8.18 9.08 11.07
CA PHE A 161 9.34 8.39 10.50
C PHE A 161 9.44 8.54 8.98
N ALA A 162 8.35 8.78 8.28
CA ALA A 162 8.38 8.96 6.84
C ALA A 162 9.09 10.26 6.45
N LYS A 163 10.04 10.17 5.53
CA LYS A 163 10.67 11.36 4.93
C LYS A 163 9.68 12.12 4.07
N HIS A 164 8.84 11.38 3.31
CA HIS A 164 7.80 11.90 2.45
C HIS A 164 6.56 11.00 2.53
N ALA A 165 5.38 11.55 2.28
CA ALA A 165 4.15 10.79 2.23
C ALA A 165 3.49 10.95 0.85
N ILE A 166 2.97 9.84 0.33
CA ILE A 166 2.04 9.79 -0.78
C ILE A 166 0.65 9.58 -0.22
N VAL A 167 -0.34 10.24 -0.78
CA VAL A 167 -1.74 10.14 -0.36
C VAL A 167 -2.65 10.09 -1.58
N THR A 168 -3.85 9.54 -1.43
CA THR A 168 -4.75 9.28 -2.56
C THR A 168 -5.56 10.49 -3.02
N ASN A 169 -5.80 11.46 -2.13
CA ASN A 169 -6.63 12.64 -2.41
C ASN A 169 -6.39 13.79 -1.39
N GLU A 170 -7.08 14.92 -1.61
CA GLU A 170 -6.97 16.11 -0.77
C GLU A 170 -7.32 15.87 0.69
N SER A 171 -8.38 15.10 0.98
CA SER A 171 -8.78 14.81 2.36
C SER A 171 -7.72 14.02 3.11
N TYR A 172 -7.01 13.10 2.43
CA TYR A 172 -5.88 12.37 3.00
C TYR A 172 -4.66 13.30 3.20
N LYS A 173 -4.45 14.27 2.30
CA LYS A 173 -3.41 15.30 2.48
C LYS A 173 -3.68 16.12 3.74
N GLU A 174 -4.91 16.54 3.96
CA GLU A 174 -5.30 17.25 5.19
C GLU A 174 -5.06 16.40 6.45
N ILE A 175 -5.34 15.09 6.38
CA ILE A 175 -5.05 14.15 7.47
C ILE A 175 -3.54 14.08 7.73
N ALA A 176 -2.72 13.93 6.70
CA ALA A 176 -1.27 13.89 6.82
C ALA A 176 -0.72 15.16 7.47
N MET A 177 -1.22 16.34 7.09
CA MET A 177 -0.81 17.62 7.64
C MET A 177 -1.32 17.80 9.08
N ARG A 178 -2.59 17.55 9.34
CA ARG A 178 -3.24 17.84 10.63
C ARG A 178 -2.89 16.81 11.70
N ARG A 179 -3.03 15.51 11.40
CA ARG A 179 -2.76 14.40 12.34
C ARG A 179 -1.31 13.95 12.28
N GLY A 180 -0.78 13.75 11.09
CA GLY A 180 0.59 13.31 10.85
C GLY A 180 1.65 14.39 11.08
N LYS A 181 1.23 15.67 11.20
CA LYS A 181 2.13 16.83 11.37
C LYS A 181 3.15 16.96 10.23
N LYS A 182 2.80 16.50 9.04
CA LYS A 182 3.62 16.70 7.84
C LYS A 182 3.48 18.14 7.34
N ARG A 183 4.56 18.66 6.77
CA ARG A 183 4.51 19.92 6.01
C ARG A 183 3.88 19.65 4.65
N GLU A 184 3.28 20.66 4.03
CA GLU A 184 2.63 20.51 2.73
C GLU A 184 3.58 19.98 1.65
N GLU A 185 4.82 20.46 1.65
CA GLU A 185 5.89 20.07 0.72
C GLU A 185 6.34 18.61 0.89
N ASP A 186 6.09 17.99 2.05
CA ASP A 186 6.42 16.59 2.33
C ASP A 186 5.26 15.63 2.02
N VAL A 187 4.18 16.12 1.36
CA VAL A 187 3.02 15.29 1.00
C VAL A 187 2.65 15.49 -0.47
N THR A 188 2.62 14.39 -1.22
CA THR A 188 2.21 14.40 -2.63
C THR A 188 0.94 13.59 -2.84
N ILE A 189 -0.01 14.14 -3.59
CA ILE A 189 -1.22 13.42 -3.99
C ILE A 189 -0.94 12.63 -5.24
N VAL A 190 -1.07 11.30 -5.15
CA VAL A 190 -0.99 10.37 -6.27
C VAL A 190 -2.29 9.60 -6.34
N ARG A 191 -3.12 9.89 -7.31
CA ARG A 191 -4.43 9.26 -7.51
C ARG A 191 -4.28 7.97 -8.31
N SER A 192 -4.98 6.93 -7.90
CA SER A 192 -5.15 5.75 -8.75
C SER A 192 -6.12 6.08 -9.88
N GLY A 193 -5.80 5.63 -11.08
CA GLY A 193 -6.65 5.81 -12.25
C GLY A 193 -6.51 4.66 -13.24
N PRO A 194 -7.45 4.54 -14.18
CA PRO A 194 -7.34 3.55 -15.23
C PRO A 194 -6.22 3.89 -16.21
N ASN A 195 -5.58 2.87 -16.75
CA ASN A 195 -4.66 3.06 -17.87
C ASN A 195 -5.46 3.39 -19.12
N ILE A 196 -5.49 4.68 -19.51
CA ILE A 196 -6.25 5.18 -20.65
C ILE A 196 -5.78 4.63 -22.00
N SER A 197 -4.54 4.13 -22.10
CA SER A 197 -4.08 3.45 -23.31
C SER A 197 -4.76 2.09 -23.53
N LYS A 198 -5.18 1.45 -22.44
CA LYS A 198 -5.85 0.13 -22.46
C LYS A 198 -7.39 0.24 -22.38
N LEU A 199 -7.91 1.31 -21.78
CA LEU A 199 -9.35 1.54 -21.61
C LEU A 199 -9.80 2.65 -22.56
N LYS A 200 -10.49 2.24 -23.61
CA LYS A 200 -11.09 3.18 -24.57
C LYS A 200 -12.58 3.33 -24.28
N VAL A 201 -13.09 4.56 -24.37
CA VAL A 201 -14.52 4.83 -24.33
C VAL A 201 -15.12 4.24 -25.60
N GLY A 202 -15.99 3.26 -25.45
CA GLY A 202 -16.76 2.69 -26.56
C GLY A 202 -18.01 3.52 -26.88
N PRO A 203 -18.67 3.22 -28.00
CA PRO A 203 -19.94 3.86 -28.32
C PRO A 203 -21.01 3.57 -27.24
N ALA A 204 -21.89 4.55 -27.02
CA ALA A 204 -23.00 4.39 -26.11
C ALA A 204 -23.88 3.21 -26.55
N LYS A 205 -24.34 2.42 -25.58
CA LYS A 205 -25.23 1.27 -25.78
C LYS A 205 -26.60 1.56 -25.13
N PRO A 206 -27.52 2.24 -25.85
CA PRO A 206 -28.83 2.63 -25.28
C PRO A 206 -29.67 1.45 -24.78
N GLU A 207 -29.48 0.26 -25.37
CA GLU A 207 -30.15 -0.99 -25.01
C GLU A 207 -29.86 -1.42 -23.56
N VAL A 208 -28.77 -0.98 -22.96
CA VAL A 208 -28.42 -1.29 -21.57
C VAL A 208 -29.44 -0.68 -20.59
N LYS A 209 -30.11 0.41 -20.98
CA LYS A 209 -31.16 1.05 -20.19
C LYS A 209 -32.45 0.21 -20.08
N LYS A 210 -32.63 -0.78 -20.96
CA LYS A 210 -33.84 -1.64 -20.98
C LYS A 210 -35.18 -0.86 -20.89
N GLY A 211 -35.26 0.33 -21.50
CA GLY A 211 -36.43 1.20 -21.46
C GLY A 211 -36.57 2.09 -20.22
N PHE A 212 -35.70 1.97 -19.22
CA PHE A 212 -35.72 2.87 -18.06
C PHE A 212 -35.22 4.26 -18.40
N LYS A 213 -35.76 5.28 -17.74
CA LYS A 213 -35.38 6.69 -17.92
C LYS A 213 -33.92 6.95 -17.47
N TYR A 214 -33.49 6.31 -16.40
CA TYR A 214 -32.15 6.44 -15.83
C TYR A 214 -31.49 5.08 -15.68
N LEU A 215 -30.16 5.07 -15.80
CA LEU A 215 -29.30 3.92 -15.50
C LEU A 215 -28.28 4.37 -14.45
N VAL A 216 -28.25 3.66 -13.32
CA VAL A 216 -27.25 3.84 -12.27
C VAL A 216 -26.35 2.62 -12.24
N GLY A 217 -25.06 2.80 -12.43
CA GLY A 217 -24.05 1.74 -12.40
C GLY A 217 -23.22 1.81 -11.12
N TYR A 218 -22.93 0.67 -10.52
CA TYR A 218 -21.94 0.51 -9.46
C TYR A 218 -20.87 -0.47 -9.93
N ILE A 219 -19.62 -0.05 -9.84
CA ILE A 219 -18.44 -0.89 -10.12
C ILE A 219 -17.60 -0.95 -8.84
N GLY A 220 -17.53 -2.12 -8.22
CA GLY A 220 -16.78 -2.31 -6.96
C GLY A 220 -17.08 -3.66 -6.34
N VAL A 221 -16.46 -3.94 -5.20
CA VAL A 221 -16.72 -5.13 -4.39
C VAL A 221 -17.97 -4.89 -3.55
N MET A 222 -19.01 -5.70 -3.78
CA MET A 222 -20.20 -5.73 -2.92
C MET A 222 -19.97 -6.75 -1.81
N GLY A 223 -19.61 -6.28 -0.62
CA GLY A 223 -19.54 -7.10 0.59
C GLY A 223 -20.81 -6.97 1.43
N SER A 224 -21.35 -8.06 1.93
CA SER A 224 -22.37 -8.01 2.98
C SER A 224 -21.70 -7.58 4.29
N ARG A 225 -21.88 -6.32 4.70
CA ARG A 225 -21.62 -5.98 6.09
C ARG A 225 -22.74 -6.58 6.92
N LYS A 226 -22.44 -7.56 7.77
CA LYS A 226 -23.36 -7.88 8.87
C LYS A 226 -23.36 -6.64 9.78
N VAL A 227 -24.49 -5.94 9.75
CA VAL A 227 -24.83 -4.85 10.67
C VAL A 227 -25.04 -5.44 12.05
#